data_0a6ab99f1c7bbbef0aeda9e0bce99e50
#
_entry.id   0a6ab99f1c7bbbef0aeda9e0bce99e50
#
_cell.length_a   1.000
_cell.length_b   1.000
_cell.length_c   1.000
_cell.angle_alpha   90.00
_cell.angle_beta   90.00
_cell.angle_gamma   90.00
#
_symmetry.space_group_name_H-M   'P 1'
#
loop_
_entity.id
_entity.type
_entity.pdbx_description
1 polymer ?
#
loop_
_entity_poly.entity_id
_entity_poly.type
_entity_poly.pdbx_seq_one_letter_code
_entity_poly.pdbx_strand_id
1 'polypeptide(L)'
;MRKIGVITDVHGNLPALQAILARLQVEKVEEILHLGDVVDMGPYSAECLHLLCQTPNVTMLMGNHDKDFVMNDYIAKHLSHVPTEHKKFVFGGLTEDDRQIVAKFPVYAERICGGAKLQFVHY
;
A
#
# COMPACT_ATOMS: atom_id res chain seq x y z
N MET A 1 23.98 -9.88 7.99
CA MET A 1 23.54 -9.32 6.69
C MET A 1 22.13 -8.76 6.87
N ARG A 2 21.91 -7.53 6.44
CA ARG A 2 20.62 -6.88 6.49
C ARG A 2 19.64 -7.54 5.51
N LYS A 3 18.44 -7.89 5.99
CA LYS A 3 17.37 -8.44 5.15
C LYS A 3 16.24 -7.42 5.04
N ILE A 4 15.87 -7.08 3.82
CA ILE A 4 14.74 -6.20 3.52
C ILE A 4 13.68 -7.04 2.80
N GLY A 5 12.44 -7.00 3.29
CA GLY A 5 11.30 -7.56 2.60
C GLY A 5 10.75 -6.54 1.60
N VAL A 6 10.49 -6.96 0.38
CA VAL A 6 9.90 -6.09 -0.65
C VAL A 6 8.60 -6.73 -1.09
N ILE A 7 7.50 -5.98 -0.96
CA ILE A 7 6.16 -6.38 -1.41
C ILE A 7 5.56 -5.26 -2.23
N THR A 8 4.60 -5.59 -3.08
CA THR A 8 3.95 -4.60 -3.94
C THR A 8 2.56 -5.08 -4.36
N ASP A 9 1.72 -4.14 -4.75
CA ASP A 9 0.44 -4.43 -5.42
C ASP A 9 -0.47 -5.34 -4.58
N VAL A 10 -0.63 -5.02 -3.32
CA VAL A 10 -1.50 -5.75 -2.40
C VAL A 10 -2.97 -5.65 -2.83
N HIS A 11 -3.38 -4.47 -3.31
CA HIS A 11 -4.71 -4.25 -3.89
C HIS A 11 -5.86 -4.81 -3.06
N GLY A 12 -5.85 -4.54 -1.76
CA GLY A 12 -6.94 -4.98 -0.89
C GLY A 12 -7.07 -6.49 -0.71
N ASN A 13 -6.02 -7.25 -1.02
CA ASN A 13 -5.99 -8.71 -0.83
C ASN A 13 -5.49 -9.03 0.59
N LEU A 14 -6.37 -8.96 1.56
CA LEU A 14 -6.01 -9.15 2.96
C LEU A 14 -5.45 -10.54 3.28
N PRO A 15 -6.04 -11.65 2.80
CA PRO A 15 -5.46 -12.96 3.08
C PRO A 15 -4.03 -13.12 2.56
N ALA A 16 -3.75 -12.61 1.36
CA ALA A 16 -2.40 -12.67 0.79
C ALA A 16 -1.43 -11.79 1.60
N LEU A 17 -1.86 -10.59 2.01
CA LEU A 17 -1.04 -9.71 2.84
C LEU A 17 -0.72 -10.37 4.18
N GLN A 18 -1.69 -10.96 4.85
CA GLN A 18 -1.49 -11.66 6.11
C GLN A 18 -0.48 -12.80 5.96
N ALA A 19 -0.59 -13.58 4.88
CA ALA A 19 0.32 -14.70 4.62
C ALA A 19 1.76 -14.23 4.39
N ILE A 20 1.95 -13.17 3.59
CA ILE A 20 3.31 -12.67 3.32
C ILE A 20 3.93 -12.01 4.53
N LEU A 21 3.16 -11.27 5.33
CA LEU A 21 3.69 -10.67 6.56
C LEU A 21 4.15 -11.75 7.55
N ALA A 22 3.39 -12.83 7.70
CA ALA A 22 3.80 -13.97 8.52
C ALA A 22 5.11 -14.60 8.01
N ARG A 23 5.25 -14.75 6.69
CA ARG A 23 6.47 -15.28 6.08
C ARG A 23 7.66 -14.36 6.33
N LEU A 24 7.50 -13.06 6.15
CA LEU A 24 8.58 -12.08 6.37
C LEU A 24 9.03 -12.07 7.83
N GLN A 25 8.11 -12.29 8.76
CA GLN A 25 8.44 -12.43 10.18
C GLN A 25 9.31 -13.67 10.44
N VAL A 26 8.97 -14.80 9.83
CA VAL A 26 9.79 -16.04 9.93
C VAL A 26 11.18 -15.81 9.34
N GLU A 27 11.27 -15.08 8.23
CA GLU A 27 12.54 -14.74 7.59
C GLU A 27 13.36 -13.70 8.37
N LYS A 28 12.78 -13.10 9.40
CA LYS A 28 13.42 -12.09 10.27
C LYS A 28 13.93 -10.90 9.46
N VAL A 29 13.10 -10.38 8.57
CA VAL A 29 13.45 -9.15 7.85
C VAL A 29 13.45 -7.97 8.81
N GLU A 30 14.38 -7.05 8.60
CA GLU A 30 14.55 -5.86 9.45
C GLU A 30 13.63 -4.72 9.02
N GLU A 31 13.27 -4.68 7.76
CA GLU A 31 12.41 -3.65 7.17
C GLU A 31 11.59 -4.25 6.06
N ILE A 32 10.38 -3.73 5.88
CA ILE A 32 9.50 -4.08 4.77
C ILE A 32 9.27 -2.81 3.94
N LEU A 33 9.51 -2.90 2.64
CA LEU A 33 9.14 -1.87 1.68
C LEU A 33 7.94 -2.34 0.88
N HIS A 34 6.85 -1.58 0.97
CA HIS A 34 5.68 -1.76 0.11
C HIS A 34 5.76 -0.77 -1.03
N LEU A 35 5.91 -1.25 -2.25
CA LEU A 35 6.23 -0.40 -3.41
C LEU A 35 5.03 0.31 -4.03
N GLY A 36 3.85 0.22 -3.43
CA GLY A 36 2.67 0.92 -3.90
C GLY A 36 1.52 0.01 -4.30
N ASP A 37 0.37 0.61 -4.53
CA ASP A 37 -0.90 -0.05 -4.86
C ASP A 37 -1.41 -0.94 -3.72
N VAL A 38 -1.56 -0.34 -2.54
CA VAL A 38 -2.18 -1.00 -1.39
C VAL A 38 -3.70 -1.03 -1.51
N VAL A 39 -4.29 -0.01 -2.11
CA VAL A 39 -5.73 0.14 -2.24
C VAL A 39 -6.21 -0.15 -3.67
N ASP A 40 -7.52 -0.20 -3.83
CA ASP A 40 -8.23 -0.47 -5.07
C ASP A 40 -8.21 -1.95 -5.49
N MET A 41 -9.12 -2.32 -6.33
CA MET A 41 -9.34 -3.63 -6.94
C MET A 41 -9.92 -4.68 -5.99
N GLY A 42 -9.25 -5.02 -4.91
CA GLY A 42 -9.71 -6.02 -3.95
C GLY A 42 -10.63 -5.46 -2.87
N PRO A 43 -11.31 -6.32 -2.12
CA PRO A 43 -12.38 -5.89 -1.21
C PRO A 43 -11.92 -5.34 0.14
N TYR A 44 -10.65 -5.49 0.49
CA TYR A 44 -10.16 -5.18 1.84
C TYR A 44 -9.11 -4.06 1.83
N SER A 45 -9.35 -3.00 1.02
CA SER A 45 -8.39 -1.87 0.92
C SER A 45 -8.11 -1.20 2.27
N ALA A 46 -9.15 -0.91 3.04
CA ALA A 46 -9.00 -0.27 4.34
C ALA A 46 -8.21 -1.17 5.32
N GLU A 47 -8.59 -2.44 5.39
CA GLU A 47 -7.95 -3.41 6.29
C GLU A 47 -6.48 -3.62 5.93
N CYS A 48 -6.15 -3.69 4.65
CA CYS A 48 -4.76 -3.81 4.20
C CYS A 48 -3.94 -2.57 4.53
N LEU A 49 -4.49 -1.39 4.27
CA LEU A 49 -3.83 -0.11 4.60
C LEU A 49 -3.56 -0.04 6.12
N HIS A 50 -4.57 -0.31 6.94
CA HIS A 50 -4.45 -0.23 8.38
C HIS A 50 -3.45 -1.26 8.92
N LEU A 51 -3.47 -2.48 8.41
CA LEU A 51 -2.55 -3.54 8.81
C LEU A 51 -1.10 -3.13 8.54
N LEU A 52 -0.81 -2.61 7.34
CA LEU A 52 0.54 -2.15 6.99
C LEU A 52 0.97 -0.94 7.82
N CYS A 53 0.07 0.01 8.06
CA CYS A 53 0.38 1.19 8.89
C CYS A 53 0.63 0.82 10.36
N GLN A 54 0.06 -0.27 10.85
CA GLN A 54 0.26 -0.77 12.21
C GLN A 54 1.44 -1.72 12.35
N THR A 55 1.96 -2.24 11.24
CA THR A 55 3.09 -3.16 11.24
C THR A 55 4.38 -2.36 11.41
N PRO A 56 5.24 -2.72 12.39
CA PRO A 56 6.49 -1.97 12.59
C PRO A 56 7.46 -2.14 11.41
N ASN A 57 8.26 -1.11 11.19
CA ASN A 57 9.32 -1.08 10.18
C ASN A 57 8.83 -1.29 8.75
N VAL A 58 7.64 -0.78 8.43
CA VAL A 58 7.10 -0.75 7.06
C VAL A 58 7.24 0.66 6.50
N THR A 59 7.83 0.76 5.33
CA THR A 59 7.86 1.98 4.52
C THR A 59 6.91 1.79 3.34
N MET A 60 5.98 2.73 3.19
CA MET A 60 4.97 2.71 2.13
C MET A 60 5.38 3.66 1.01
N LEU A 61 5.34 3.20 -0.23
CA LEU A 61 5.50 4.04 -1.41
C LEU A 61 4.17 4.24 -2.12
N MET A 62 4.09 5.32 -2.89
CA MET A 62 2.90 5.70 -3.66
C MET A 62 2.84 4.91 -4.96
N GLY A 63 1.80 4.11 -5.14
CA GLY A 63 1.48 3.50 -6.43
C GLY A 63 0.50 4.37 -7.22
N ASN A 64 0.24 3.99 -8.47
CA ASN A 64 -0.69 4.74 -9.33
C ASN A 64 -2.14 4.63 -8.83
N HIS A 65 -2.56 3.49 -8.32
CA HIS A 65 -3.91 3.35 -7.74
C HIS A 65 -4.05 4.11 -6.41
N ASP A 66 -2.99 4.15 -5.61
CA ASP A 66 -2.96 4.96 -4.39
C ASP A 66 -3.09 6.44 -4.74
N LYS A 67 -2.38 6.90 -5.77
CA LYS A 67 -2.45 8.27 -6.27
C LYS A 67 -3.85 8.60 -6.79
N ASP A 68 -4.46 7.69 -7.53
CA ASP A 68 -5.84 7.86 -8.00
C ASP A 68 -6.82 8.01 -6.84
N PHE A 69 -6.67 7.21 -5.80
CA PHE A 69 -7.47 7.31 -4.58
C PHE A 69 -7.34 8.70 -3.92
N VAL A 70 -6.12 9.24 -3.88
CA VAL A 70 -5.85 10.56 -3.28
C VAL A 70 -6.40 11.69 -4.14
N MET A 71 -6.16 11.63 -5.46
CA MET A 71 -6.47 12.73 -6.40
C MET A 71 -7.92 12.77 -6.82
N ASN A 72 -8.55 11.63 -6.96
CA ASN A 72 -9.96 11.52 -7.30
C ASN A 72 -10.74 11.31 -6.03
N ASP A 73 -11.56 12.27 -5.68
CA ASP A 73 -12.37 12.22 -4.47
C ASP A 73 -13.50 11.19 -4.63
N TYR A 74 -13.15 9.91 -4.61
CA TYR A 74 -14.09 8.79 -4.70
C TYR A 74 -15.10 8.78 -3.55
N ILE A 75 -14.79 9.49 -2.45
CA ILE A 75 -15.65 9.58 -1.29
C ILE A 75 -16.72 10.65 -1.51
N ALA A 76 -16.38 11.75 -2.16
CA ALA A 76 -17.27 12.90 -2.32
C ALA A 76 -17.79 13.12 -3.76
N LYS A 77 -17.14 12.57 -4.79
CA LYS A 77 -17.51 12.78 -6.18
C LYS A 77 -17.99 11.51 -6.86
N HIS A 78 -19.17 11.60 -7.46
CA HIS A 78 -19.65 10.55 -8.35
C HIS A 78 -18.84 10.61 -9.65
N LEU A 79 -17.92 9.67 -9.83
CA LEU A 79 -17.22 9.53 -11.10
C LEU A 79 -18.17 8.90 -12.11
N SER A 80 -18.60 9.69 -13.09
CA SER A 80 -19.63 9.31 -14.06
C SER A 80 -19.19 8.21 -15.04
N HIS A 81 -17.89 7.88 -15.07
CA HIS A 81 -17.33 6.93 -16.04
C HIS A 81 -16.67 5.70 -15.37
N VAL A 82 -16.80 5.54 -14.07
CA VAL A 82 -16.33 4.34 -13.35
C VAL A 82 -17.54 3.63 -12.78
N PRO A 83 -17.60 2.29 -12.81
CA PRO A 83 -18.71 1.57 -12.18
C PRO A 83 -18.80 1.95 -10.70
N THR A 84 -19.79 2.80 -10.38
CA THR A 84 -19.96 3.41 -9.05
C THR A 84 -20.10 2.35 -7.96
N GLU A 85 -20.76 1.24 -8.29
CA GLU A 85 -20.97 0.13 -7.37
C GLU A 85 -19.62 -0.52 -6.98
N HIS A 86 -18.76 -0.77 -7.95
CA HIS A 86 -17.45 -1.36 -7.69
C HIS A 86 -16.61 -0.44 -6.81
N LYS A 87 -16.55 0.86 -7.14
CA LYS A 87 -15.76 1.83 -6.38
C LYS A 87 -16.29 2.03 -4.96
N LYS A 88 -17.60 2.04 -4.77
CA LYS A 88 -18.19 2.06 -3.43
C LYS A 88 -17.80 0.84 -2.62
N PHE A 89 -17.73 -0.32 -3.25
CA PHE A 89 -17.33 -1.56 -2.60
C PHE A 89 -15.86 -1.54 -2.19
N VAL A 90 -14.96 -1.21 -3.12
CA VAL A 90 -13.50 -1.26 -2.85
C VAL A 90 -13.03 -0.13 -1.94
N PHE A 91 -13.70 1.03 -1.93
CA PHE A 91 -13.32 2.19 -1.11
C PHE A 91 -14.25 2.43 0.08
N GLY A 92 -15.28 1.62 0.25
CA GLY A 92 -16.34 1.86 1.25
C GLY A 92 -15.87 1.90 2.70
N GLY A 93 -14.76 1.25 3.02
CA GLY A 93 -14.16 1.27 4.36
C GLY A 93 -13.08 2.33 4.55
N LEU A 94 -12.70 3.04 3.49
CA LEU A 94 -11.66 4.08 3.56
C LEU A 94 -12.28 5.43 3.94
N THR A 95 -11.57 6.16 4.78
CA THR A 95 -11.99 7.46 5.31
C THR A 95 -11.15 8.59 4.73
N GLU A 96 -11.54 9.84 4.99
CA GLU A 96 -10.74 11.02 4.65
C GLU A 96 -9.38 10.99 5.36
N ASP A 97 -9.34 10.52 6.60
CA ASP A 97 -8.07 10.36 7.32
C ASP A 97 -7.17 9.36 6.61
N ASP A 98 -7.71 8.25 6.11
CA ASP A 98 -6.97 7.28 5.31
C ASP A 98 -6.42 7.92 4.03
N ARG A 99 -7.21 8.76 3.35
CA ARG A 99 -6.76 9.49 2.17
C ARG A 99 -5.57 10.40 2.48
N GLN A 100 -5.60 11.09 3.62
CA GLN A 100 -4.50 11.93 4.06
C GLN A 100 -3.25 11.12 4.39
N ILE A 101 -3.39 9.95 4.97
CA ILE A 101 -2.27 9.03 5.22
C ILE A 101 -1.63 8.62 3.90
N VAL A 102 -2.43 8.16 2.94
CA VAL A 102 -1.93 7.74 1.62
C VAL A 102 -1.28 8.90 0.87
N ALA A 103 -1.83 10.10 0.98
CA ALA A 103 -1.29 11.30 0.33
C ALA A 103 0.15 11.61 0.75
N LYS A 104 0.59 11.13 1.91
CA LYS A 104 1.95 11.36 2.43
C LYS A 104 2.95 10.29 1.98
N PHE A 105 2.52 9.24 1.27
CA PHE A 105 3.44 8.21 0.82
C PHE A 105 4.45 8.80 -0.17
N PRO A 106 5.77 8.59 0.05
CA PRO A 106 6.77 9.02 -0.91
C PRO A 106 6.71 8.19 -2.19
N VAL A 107 7.25 8.74 -3.28
CA VAL A 107 7.25 8.06 -4.59
C VAL A 107 8.46 7.15 -4.77
N TYR A 108 9.50 7.31 -3.95
CA TYR A 108 10.67 6.43 -3.98
C TYR A 108 11.31 6.34 -2.60
N ALA A 109 12.13 5.32 -2.42
CA ALA A 109 12.99 5.18 -1.25
C ALA A 109 14.36 4.68 -1.68
N GLU A 110 15.38 5.03 -0.91
CA GLU A 110 16.74 4.55 -1.11
C GLU A 110 17.22 3.82 0.13
N ARG A 111 17.99 2.75 -0.09
CA ARG A 111 18.61 1.99 1.01
C ARG A 111 20.02 1.57 0.58
N ILE A 112 20.89 1.45 1.55
CA ILE A 112 22.24 0.90 1.33
C ILE A 112 22.26 -0.49 1.97
N CYS A 113 22.55 -1.49 1.15
CA CYS A 113 22.64 -2.89 1.56
C CYS A 113 23.94 -3.49 1.05
N GLY A 114 24.80 -3.97 1.95
CA GLY A 114 26.04 -4.60 1.57
C GLY A 114 26.95 -3.72 0.69
N GLY A 115 26.95 -2.40 0.93
CA GLY A 115 27.71 -1.44 0.13
C GLY A 115 27.03 -1.04 -1.19
N ALA A 116 25.94 -1.67 -1.58
CA ALA A 116 25.18 -1.30 -2.77
C ALA A 116 24.08 -0.29 -2.41
N LYS A 117 23.91 0.72 -3.25
CA LYS A 117 22.80 1.66 -3.15
C LYS A 117 21.62 1.14 -3.96
N LEU A 118 20.53 0.88 -3.28
CA LEU A 118 19.29 0.38 -3.87
C LEU A 118 18.26 1.49 -3.91
N GLN A 119 17.58 1.63 -5.02
CA GLN A 119 16.48 2.55 -5.17
C GLN A 119 15.19 1.76 -5.44
N PHE A 120 14.13 2.11 -4.73
CA PHE A 120 12.84 1.45 -4.81
C PHE A 120 11.80 2.43 -5.32
N VAL A 121 11.06 2.02 -6.32
CA VAL A 121 9.99 2.80 -6.94
C VAL A 121 8.84 1.87 -7.31
N HIS A 122 7.65 2.42 -7.47
CA HIS A 122 6.52 1.63 -8.00
C HIS A 122 6.76 1.35 -9.49
N TYR A 123 7.00 2.33 -10.29
CA TYR A 123 7.56 2.36 -11.66
C TYR A 123 7.42 3.72 -12.34
#